data_b463769a3e20cd83005239fb9d06af23
#
_entry.id   b463769a3e20cd83005239fb9d06af23
#
_cell.length_a   1.000
_cell.length_b   1.000
_cell.length_c   1.000
_cell.angle_alpha   90.00
_cell.angle_beta   90.00
_cell.angle_gamma   90.00
#
_symmetry.space_group_name_H-M   'P 1'
#
loop_
_entity.id
_entity.type
_entity.pdbx_description
1 polymer ?
#
loop_
_entity_poly.entity_id
_entity_poly.type
_entity_poly.pdbx_seq_one_letter_code
_entity_poly.pdbx_strand_id
1 'polypeptide(L)'
;MRTVHVEPPTELGTRDGLAYALFLPADDSAGGVVMLHGAGSQKENQFDVARALRAAGVASVCFDQRGHGESDGALGAGALDDVATMAALLPPGPIALRGSSMGGFMALHAGARMGAAAVVAICPAWGELLLRGLRNDRFTFRADTPALEELFAAADDRAAAGALGERLLLQHAEGDESVPIADSRALHDAAPGSRLVAVPGGHHRSVQHDGELQALAVRFLTRALRPRPAAG
;
A
#
# COMPACT_ATOMS: atom_id res chain seq x y z
N MET A 1 10.17 11.64 32.57
CA MET A 1 9.32 11.21 31.43
C MET A 1 9.77 12.01 30.20
N ARG A 2 10.20 11.38 29.12
CA ARG A 2 10.66 12.09 27.91
C ARG A 2 9.44 12.24 26.99
N THR A 3 9.00 13.47 26.74
CA THR A 3 7.93 13.74 25.77
C THR A 3 8.54 13.70 24.37
N VAL A 4 8.04 12.81 23.52
CA VAL A 4 8.40 12.76 22.09
C VAL A 4 7.39 13.59 21.34
N HIS A 5 7.86 14.66 20.70
CA HIS A 5 6.99 15.45 19.80
C HIS A 5 6.91 14.71 18.47
N VAL A 6 5.70 14.33 18.10
CA VAL A 6 5.42 13.66 16.82
C VAL A 6 4.81 14.69 15.87
N GLU A 7 5.50 14.98 14.77
CA GLU A 7 5.01 15.95 13.80
C GLU A 7 3.71 15.50 13.12
N PRO A 8 2.69 16.37 13.05
CA PRO A 8 1.42 16.06 12.43
C PRO A 8 1.54 15.93 10.90
N PRO A 9 0.50 15.42 10.21
CA PRO A 9 0.35 15.58 8.77
C PRO A 9 0.44 17.07 8.36
N THR A 10 0.86 17.32 7.12
CA THR A 10 0.83 18.67 6.54
C THR A 10 -0.59 19.14 6.33
N GLU A 11 -1.47 18.22 5.97
CA GLU A 11 -2.89 18.48 5.71
C GLU A 11 -3.73 17.25 6.09
N LEU A 12 -4.89 17.50 6.67
CA LEU A 12 -5.98 16.54 6.83
C LEU A 12 -7.16 17.04 6.00
N GLY A 13 -7.79 16.17 5.24
CA GLY A 13 -8.90 16.58 4.38
C GLY A 13 -9.75 15.42 3.91
N THR A 14 -10.72 15.77 3.07
CA THR A 14 -11.59 14.80 2.40
C THR A 14 -11.65 15.17 0.92
N ARG A 15 -11.50 14.16 0.04
CA ARG A 15 -11.65 14.31 -1.41
C ARG A 15 -12.50 13.16 -1.96
N ASP A 16 -13.56 13.48 -2.64
CA ASP A 16 -14.53 12.52 -3.20
C ASP A 16 -15.05 11.50 -2.16
N GLY A 17 -15.25 11.99 -0.91
CA GLY A 17 -15.68 11.18 0.22
C GLY A 17 -14.57 10.34 0.86
N LEU A 18 -13.30 10.48 0.43
CA LEU A 18 -12.16 9.77 1.00
C LEU A 18 -11.40 10.66 1.99
N ALA A 19 -11.37 10.29 3.26
CA ALA A 19 -10.62 10.98 4.28
C ALA A 19 -9.13 10.67 4.16
N TYR A 20 -8.29 11.71 4.08
CA TYR A 20 -6.86 11.57 3.89
C TYR A 20 -6.01 12.39 4.86
N ALA A 21 -4.75 12.02 4.93
CA ALA A 21 -3.67 12.75 5.58
C ALA A 21 -2.51 12.89 4.59
N LEU A 22 -2.11 14.12 4.28
CA LEU A 22 -1.01 14.42 3.37
C LEU A 22 0.24 14.79 4.16
N PHE A 23 1.37 14.24 3.78
CA PHE A 23 2.69 14.51 4.35
C PHE A 23 3.60 15.05 3.24
N LEU A 24 3.85 16.35 3.24
CA LEU A 24 4.72 17.01 2.29
C LEU A 24 6.09 17.29 2.94
N PRO A 25 7.21 17.04 2.25
CA PRO A 25 8.51 17.48 2.71
C PRO A 25 8.63 19.02 2.66
N ALA A 26 9.65 19.58 3.31
CA ALA A 26 9.88 21.03 3.31
C ALA A 26 10.31 21.55 1.93
N ASP A 27 11.06 20.74 1.21
CA ASP A 27 11.52 21.05 -0.14
C ASP A 27 10.59 20.43 -1.20
N ASP A 28 10.68 20.88 -2.44
CA ASP A 28 9.90 20.36 -3.55
C ASP A 28 10.14 18.85 -3.74
N SER A 29 9.05 18.11 -3.84
CA SER A 29 9.05 16.69 -4.16
C SER A 29 8.45 16.46 -5.53
N ALA A 30 9.08 15.61 -6.33
CA ALA A 30 8.52 15.17 -7.60
C ALA A 30 7.79 13.84 -7.39
N GLY A 31 6.46 13.83 -7.48
CA GLY A 31 5.64 12.67 -7.23
C GLY A 31 5.53 12.29 -5.75
N GLY A 32 5.22 11.04 -5.46
CA GLY A 32 5.09 10.59 -4.07
C GLY A 32 4.53 9.18 -3.91
N VAL A 33 4.12 8.85 -2.68
CA VAL A 33 3.67 7.52 -2.28
C VAL A 33 2.22 7.56 -1.80
N VAL A 34 1.36 6.70 -2.36
CA VAL A 34 0.02 6.41 -1.81
C VAL A 34 0.13 5.24 -0.84
N MET A 35 -0.41 5.41 0.36
CA MET A 35 -0.35 4.44 1.45
C MET A 35 -1.71 3.79 1.67
N LEU A 36 -1.77 2.45 1.60
CA LEU A 36 -2.99 1.66 1.68
C LEU A 36 -2.95 0.73 2.90
N HIS A 37 -3.90 0.90 3.80
CA HIS A 37 -4.04 0.07 5.00
C HIS A 37 -4.72 -1.27 4.69
N GLY A 38 -4.61 -2.25 5.60
CA GLY A 38 -5.30 -3.53 5.52
C GLY A 38 -6.77 -3.47 5.91
N ALA A 39 -7.50 -4.56 5.73
CA ALA A 39 -8.89 -4.69 6.15
C ALA A 39 -9.07 -4.40 7.64
N GLY A 40 -10.10 -3.61 8.00
CA GLY A 40 -10.39 -3.21 9.38
C GLY A 40 -9.34 -2.30 10.02
N SER A 41 -8.46 -1.69 9.23
CA SER A 41 -7.44 -0.72 9.66
C SER A 41 -7.83 0.70 9.24
N GLN A 42 -6.92 1.66 9.39
CA GLN A 42 -7.16 3.07 9.08
C GLN A 42 -5.87 3.79 8.70
N LYS A 43 -5.98 5.01 8.15
CA LYS A 43 -4.87 5.83 7.64
C LYS A 43 -3.77 6.10 8.66
N GLU A 44 -4.12 6.27 9.94
CA GLU A 44 -3.18 6.59 11.02
C GLU A 44 -2.11 5.50 11.21
N ASN A 45 -2.42 4.25 10.91
CA ASN A 45 -1.48 3.13 11.01
C ASN A 45 -0.34 3.20 9.97
N GLN A 46 -0.39 4.16 9.04
CA GLN A 46 0.64 4.41 8.05
C GLN A 46 1.50 5.65 8.38
N PHE A 47 1.14 6.44 9.39
CA PHE A 47 1.74 7.75 9.67
C PHE A 47 3.23 7.68 10.02
N ASP A 48 3.70 6.61 10.65
CA ASP A 48 5.12 6.47 10.99
C ASP A 48 5.98 6.37 9.72
N VAL A 49 5.54 5.57 8.74
CA VAL A 49 6.23 5.46 7.45
C VAL A 49 6.07 6.74 6.63
N ALA A 50 4.90 7.39 6.68
CA ALA A 50 4.69 8.66 6.00
C ALA A 50 5.63 9.76 6.53
N ARG A 51 5.86 9.83 7.85
CA ARG A 51 6.87 10.72 8.45
C ARG A 51 8.29 10.38 8.00
N ALA A 52 8.62 9.08 7.93
CA ALA A 52 9.93 8.64 7.45
C ALA A 52 10.16 8.99 5.97
N LEU A 53 9.13 8.86 5.13
CA LEU A 53 9.16 9.30 3.72
C LEU A 53 9.34 10.82 3.64
N ARG A 54 8.57 11.60 4.42
CA ARG A 54 8.72 13.06 4.50
C ARG A 54 10.14 13.47 4.90
N ALA A 55 10.71 12.83 5.91
CA ALA A 55 12.10 13.07 6.33
C ALA A 55 13.13 12.67 5.25
N ALA A 56 12.77 11.78 4.33
CA ALA A 56 13.58 11.39 3.17
C ALA A 56 13.33 12.27 1.93
N GLY A 57 12.54 13.37 2.05
CA GLY A 57 12.21 14.29 0.97
C GLY A 57 11.13 13.78 0.01
N VAL A 58 10.28 12.85 0.45
CA VAL A 58 9.23 12.23 -0.38
C VAL A 58 7.85 12.57 0.18
N ALA A 59 6.98 13.09 -0.69
CA ALA A 59 5.58 13.31 -0.37
C ALA A 59 4.83 11.97 -0.22
N SER A 60 3.82 11.94 0.65
CA SER A 60 2.96 10.77 0.76
C SER A 60 1.55 11.14 1.18
N VAL A 61 0.57 10.33 0.77
CA VAL A 61 -0.83 10.43 1.18
C VAL A 61 -1.25 9.10 1.80
N CYS A 62 -1.77 9.18 3.03
CA CYS A 62 -2.44 8.08 3.72
C CYS A 62 -3.94 8.35 3.66
N PHE A 63 -4.76 7.38 3.35
CA PHE A 63 -6.22 7.59 3.32
C PHE A 63 -6.96 6.39 3.89
N ASP A 64 -8.13 6.63 4.40
CA ASP A 64 -9.08 5.58 4.75
C ASP A 64 -9.75 5.09 3.48
N GLN A 65 -9.60 3.81 3.16
CA GLN A 65 -10.35 3.20 2.06
C GLN A 65 -11.84 3.25 2.39
N ARG A 66 -12.72 3.34 1.38
CA ARG A 66 -14.18 3.35 1.63
C ARG A 66 -14.59 2.24 2.58
N GLY A 67 -15.60 2.49 3.39
CA GLY A 67 -16.06 1.57 4.42
C GLY A 67 -15.22 1.52 5.69
N HIS A 68 -14.08 2.23 5.72
CA HIS A 68 -13.17 2.31 6.88
C HIS A 68 -13.04 3.74 7.39
N GLY A 69 -12.59 3.87 8.63
CA GLY A 69 -12.24 5.13 9.27
C GLY A 69 -13.29 6.23 9.06
N GLU A 70 -12.83 7.38 8.56
CA GLU A 70 -13.64 8.56 8.32
C GLU A 70 -14.11 8.70 6.85
N SER A 71 -13.82 7.73 5.98
CA SER A 71 -14.25 7.74 4.58
C SER A 71 -15.71 7.33 4.43
N ASP A 72 -16.37 7.99 3.48
CA ASP A 72 -17.76 7.73 3.12
C ASP A 72 -17.91 6.46 2.28
N GLY A 73 -19.16 5.98 2.22
CA GLY A 73 -19.59 4.89 1.35
C GLY A 73 -19.11 3.51 1.81
N ALA A 74 -19.28 2.54 0.94
CA ALA A 74 -18.81 1.17 1.12
C ALA A 74 -17.66 0.87 0.15
N LEU A 75 -16.73 0.01 0.56
CA LEU A 75 -15.68 -0.48 -0.32
C LEU A 75 -16.34 -1.34 -1.41
N GLY A 76 -16.00 -1.11 -2.67
CA GLY A 76 -16.64 -1.76 -3.81
C GLY A 76 -15.84 -1.65 -5.10
N ALA A 77 -16.51 -1.63 -6.25
CA ALA A 77 -15.90 -1.65 -7.59
C ALA A 77 -14.90 -0.51 -7.82
N GLY A 78 -15.12 0.68 -7.24
CA GLY A 78 -14.25 1.85 -7.36
C GLY A 78 -12.96 1.81 -6.52
N ALA A 79 -12.69 0.73 -5.78
CA ALA A 79 -11.57 0.68 -4.83
C ALA A 79 -10.19 0.96 -5.46
N LEU A 80 -9.96 0.52 -6.71
CA LEU A 80 -8.71 0.80 -7.42
C LEU A 80 -8.67 2.22 -8.01
N ASP A 81 -9.82 2.82 -8.33
CA ASP A 81 -9.94 4.19 -8.82
C ASP A 81 -9.72 5.20 -7.68
N ASP A 82 -10.13 4.86 -6.46
CA ASP A 82 -9.86 5.64 -5.26
C ASP A 82 -8.35 5.85 -5.05
N VAL A 83 -7.51 4.87 -5.41
CA VAL A 83 -6.05 4.99 -5.34
C VAL A 83 -5.54 6.08 -6.30
N ALA A 84 -6.09 6.13 -7.51
CA ALA A 84 -5.74 7.18 -8.49
C ALA A 84 -6.23 8.56 -8.04
N THR A 85 -7.42 8.65 -7.42
CA THR A 85 -7.95 9.89 -6.82
C THR A 85 -7.01 10.41 -5.74
N MET A 86 -6.48 9.55 -4.89
CA MET A 86 -5.52 9.94 -3.84
C MET A 86 -4.14 10.30 -4.43
N ALA A 87 -3.69 9.58 -5.45
CA ALA A 87 -2.44 9.91 -6.14
C ALA A 87 -2.45 11.32 -6.73
N ALA A 88 -3.61 11.82 -7.18
CA ALA A 88 -3.77 13.17 -7.71
C ALA A 88 -3.64 14.30 -6.65
N LEU A 89 -3.50 13.97 -5.37
CA LEU A 89 -3.17 14.92 -4.29
C LEU A 89 -1.65 15.13 -4.15
N LEU A 90 -0.85 14.23 -4.71
CA LEU A 90 0.61 14.29 -4.64
C LEU A 90 1.18 15.28 -5.67
N PRO A 91 2.36 15.84 -5.44
CA PRO A 91 3.04 16.67 -6.43
C PRO A 91 3.18 15.96 -7.78
N PRO A 92 3.21 16.70 -8.91
CA PRO A 92 3.41 16.09 -10.23
C PRO A 92 4.71 15.27 -10.30
N GLY A 93 4.62 14.06 -10.86
CA GLY A 93 5.78 13.18 -11.00
C GLY A 93 5.43 11.69 -10.87
N PRO A 94 6.44 10.83 -10.71
CA PRO A 94 6.22 9.40 -10.57
C PRO A 94 5.50 9.06 -9.27
N ILE A 95 4.57 8.10 -9.34
CA ILE A 95 3.79 7.61 -8.21
C ILE A 95 4.28 6.22 -7.81
N ALA A 96 4.45 6.02 -6.51
CA ALA A 96 4.69 4.71 -5.91
C ALA A 96 3.56 4.35 -4.93
N LEU A 97 3.40 3.08 -4.64
CA LEU A 97 2.37 2.59 -3.72
C LEU A 97 2.99 1.74 -2.61
N ARG A 98 2.41 1.81 -1.42
CA ARG A 98 2.73 0.92 -0.31
C ARG A 98 1.45 0.43 0.34
N GLY A 99 1.29 -0.88 0.47
CA GLY A 99 0.10 -1.44 1.10
C GLY A 99 0.38 -2.71 1.90
N SER A 100 -0.48 -3.02 2.87
CA SER A 100 -0.40 -4.24 3.67
C SER A 100 -1.68 -5.05 3.60
N SER A 101 -1.58 -6.38 3.53
CA SER A 101 -2.72 -7.30 3.50
C SER A 101 -3.67 -6.96 2.33
N MET A 102 -4.94 -6.62 2.57
CA MET A 102 -5.87 -6.11 1.56
C MET A 102 -5.31 -4.85 0.86
N GLY A 103 -4.68 -3.94 1.60
CA GLY A 103 -3.98 -2.79 0.98
C GLY A 103 -2.81 -3.21 0.11
N GLY A 104 -2.17 -4.35 0.39
CA GLY A 104 -1.14 -4.97 -0.46
C GLY A 104 -1.71 -5.46 -1.79
N PHE A 105 -2.88 -6.11 -1.76
CA PHE A 105 -3.66 -6.45 -2.96
C PHE A 105 -3.98 -5.19 -3.78
N MET A 106 -4.55 -4.16 -3.14
CA MET A 106 -4.88 -2.91 -3.82
C MET A 106 -3.63 -2.24 -4.43
N ALA A 107 -2.49 -2.25 -3.72
CA ALA A 107 -1.24 -1.68 -4.21
C ALA A 107 -0.70 -2.44 -5.43
N LEU A 108 -0.78 -3.77 -5.45
CA LEU A 108 -0.39 -4.60 -6.59
C LEU A 108 -1.21 -4.26 -7.83
N HIS A 109 -2.54 -4.33 -7.72
CA HIS A 109 -3.45 -4.15 -8.85
C HIS A 109 -3.50 -2.71 -9.33
N ALA A 110 -3.63 -1.72 -8.43
CA ALA A 110 -3.58 -0.32 -8.81
C ALA A 110 -2.19 0.07 -9.36
N GLY A 111 -1.12 -0.45 -8.76
CA GLY A 111 0.26 -0.20 -9.20
C GLY A 111 0.53 -0.72 -10.61
N ALA A 112 0.09 -1.92 -10.93
CA ALA A 112 0.18 -2.49 -12.28
C ALA A 112 -0.62 -1.65 -13.29
N ARG A 113 -1.88 -1.30 -12.95
CA ARG A 113 -2.78 -0.52 -13.81
C ARG A 113 -2.28 0.91 -14.07
N MET A 114 -1.73 1.56 -13.05
CA MET A 114 -1.23 2.95 -13.12
C MET A 114 0.20 3.05 -13.68
N GLY A 115 0.90 1.94 -13.86
CA GLY A 115 2.32 1.96 -14.20
C GLY A 115 3.19 2.56 -13.09
N ALA A 116 2.88 2.26 -11.82
CA ALA A 116 3.58 2.82 -10.67
C ALA A 116 5.10 2.64 -10.76
N ALA A 117 5.86 3.64 -10.31
CA ALA A 117 7.32 3.62 -10.30
C ALA A 117 7.88 2.56 -9.34
N ALA A 118 7.16 2.27 -8.26
CA ALA A 118 7.46 1.18 -7.34
C ALA A 118 6.21 0.77 -6.55
N VAL A 119 6.17 -0.48 -6.12
CA VAL A 119 5.16 -1.02 -5.21
C VAL A 119 5.85 -1.77 -4.07
N VAL A 120 5.48 -1.45 -2.83
CA VAL A 120 5.83 -2.24 -1.65
C VAL A 120 4.57 -2.93 -1.16
N ALA A 121 4.52 -4.24 -1.24
CA ALA A 121 3.40 -5.05 -0.77
C ALA A 121 3.83 -5.89 0.45
N ILE A 122 3.15 -5.66 1.59
CA ILE A 122 3.46 -6.29 2.87
C ILE A 122 2.40 -7.35 3.16
N CYS A 123 2.81 -8.60 3.27
CA CYS A 123 1.90 -9.73 3.47
C CYS A 123 0.65 -9.61 2.58
N PRO A 124 0.80 -9.36 1.25
CA PRO A 124 -0.33 -9.08 0.37
C PRO A 124 -1.28 -10.26 0.33
N ALA A 125 -2.55 -10.01 0.60
CA ALA A 125 -3.58 -11.02 0.45
C ALA A 125 -3.92 -11.19 -1.04
N TRP A 126 -4.18 -12.42 -1.48
CA TRP A 126 -4.65 -12.70 -2.82
C TRP A 126 -6.15 -12.43 -2.96
N GLY A 127 -6.60 -12.14 -4.17
CA GLY A 127 -8.03 -11.96 -4.47
C GLY A 127 -8.88 -13.14 -4.01
N GLU A 128 -8.42 -14.38 -4.20
CA GLU A 128 -9.10 -15.58 -3.73
C GLU A 128 -9.23 -15.62 -2.20
N LEU A 129 -8.19 -15.23 -1.47
CA LEU A 129 -8.21 -15.21 -0.01
C LEU A 129 -9.16 -14.13 0.51
N LEU A 130 -9.16 -12.94 -0.12
CA LEU A 130 -10.07 -11.85 0.19
C LEU A 130 -11.52 -12.22 -0.12
N LEU A 131 -11.78 -12.86 -1.26
CA LEU A 131 -13.10 -13.37 -1.64
C LEU A 131 -13.64 -14.38 -0.61
N ARG A 132 -12.79 -15.30 -0.18
CA ARG A 132 -13.14 -16.28 0.86
C ARG A 132 -13.41 -15.60 2.20
N GLY A 133 -12.62 -14.58 2.56
CA GLY A 133 -12.83 -13.78 3.76
C GLY A 133 -14.16 -13.03 3.73
N LEU A 134 -14.49 -12.43 2.59
CA LEU A 134 -15.74 -11.70 2.37
C LEU A 134 -16.97 -12.63 2.51
N ARG A 135 -16.95 -13.78 1.85
CA ARG A 135 -18.03 -14.78 1.89
C ARG A 135 -18.23 -15.43 3.26
N ASN A 136 -17.22 -15.41 4.11
CA ASN A 136 -17.28 -15.94 5.48
C ASN A 136 -17.45 -14.83 6.55
N ASP A 137 -17.89 -13.63 6.17
CA ASP A 137 -18.15 -12.48 7.06
C ASP A 137 -16.96 -12.17 8.00
N ARG A 138 -15.71 -12.33 7.50
CA ARG A 138 -14.51 -12.08 8.31
C ARG A 138 -14.14 -10.59 8.40
N PHE A 139 -14.78 -9.74 7.61
CA PHE A 139 -14.48 -8.32 7.55
C PHE A 139 -15.54 -7.49 8.26
N THR A 140 -15.09 -6.47 9.01
CA THR A 140 -15.94 -5.60 9.81
C THR A 140 -16.18 -4.22 9.17
N PHE A 141 -15.60 -3.95 7.99
CA PHE A 141 -15.81 -2.70 7.27
C PHE A 141 -17.09 -2.75 6.43
N ARG A 142 -17.61 -1.58 6.04
CA ARG A 142 -18.78 -1.49 5.14
C ARG A 142 -18.36 -1.88 3.72
N ALA A 143 -18.98 -2.90 3.17
CA ALA A 143 -18.68 -3.45 1.86
C ALA A 143 -19.90 -3.43 0.94
N ASP A 144 -19.69 -3.06 -0.32
CA ASP A 144 -20.56 -3.48 -1.42
C ASP A 144 -20.13 -4.90 -1.80
N THR A 145 -20.72 -5.89 -1.12
CA THR A 145 -20.30 -7.29 -1.22
C THR A 145 -20.35 -7.82 -2.65
N PRO A 146 -21.41 -7.63 -3.45
CA PRO A 146 -21.43 -8.09 -4.84
C PRO A 146 -20.29 -7.50 -5.68
N ALA A 147 -20.04 -6.20 -5.56
CA ALA A 147 -18.99 -5.54 -6.32
C ALA A 147 -17.58 -5.98 -5.90
N LEU A 148 -17.35 -6.23 -4.59
CA LEU A 148 -16.08 -6.78 -4.11
C LEU A 148 -15.89 -8.24 -4.50
N GLU A 149 -16.94 -9.05 -4.50
CA GLU A 149 -16.85 -10.43 -4.99
C GLU A 149 -16.41 -10.47 -6.45
N GLU A 150 -16.98 -9.60 -7.29
CA GLU A 150 -16.59 -9.47 -8.69
C GLU A 150 -15.13 -9.00 -8.82
N LEU A 151 -14.73 -7.95 -8.09
CA LEU A 151 -13.36 -7.43 -8.09
C LEU A 151 -12.33 -8.52 -7.71
N PHE A 152 -12.58 -9.22 -6.61
CA PHE A 152 -11.64 -10.23 -6.10
C PHE A 152 -11.62 -11.50 -6.98
N ALA A 153 -12.76 -11.90 -7.54
CA ALA A 153 -12.84 -13.05 -8.43
C ALA A 153 -12.18 -12.81 -9.79
N ALA A 154 -12.21 -11.56 -10.28
CA ALA A 154 -11.57 -11.18 -11.54
C ALA A 154 -10.07 -10.91 -11.42
N ALA A 155 -9.52 -10.85 -10.19
CA ALA A 155 -8.13 -10.50 -9.96
C ALA A 155 -7.16 -11.58 -10.45
N ASP A 156 -6.18 -11.20 -11.26
CA ASP A 156 -5.00 -12.01 -11.58
C ASP A 156 -3.79 -11.41 -10.85
N ASP A 157 -3.58 -11.90 -9.62
CA ASP A 157 -2.50 -11.42 -8.74
C ASP A 157 -1.11 -11.66 -9.35
N ARG A 158 -0.92 -12.76 -10.09
CA ARG A 158 0.35 -13.08 -10.75
C ARG A 158 0.61 -12.17 -11.95
N ALA A 159 -0.39 -11.91 -12.77
CA ALA A 159 -0.26 -10.96 -13.86
C ALA A 159 0.05 -9.55 -13.35
N ALA A 160 -0.62 -9.11 -12.27
CA ALA A 160 -0.33 -7.81 -11.66
C ALA A 160 1.12 -7.73 -11.12
N ALA A 161 1.61 -8.78 -10.44
CA ALA A 161 3.00 -8.85 -9.99
C ALA A 161 3.97 -8.87 -11.17
N GLY A 162 3.71 -9.67 -12.20
CA GLY A 162 4.53 -9.77 -13.43
C GLY A 162 4.65 -8.43 -14.16
N ALA A 163 3.57 -7.66 -14.26
CA ALA A 163 3.57 -6.31 -14.83
C ALA A 163 4.44 -5.31 -14.05
N LEU A 164 4.65 -5.52 -12.77
CA LEU A 164 5.52 -4.69 -11.93
C LEU A 164 7.00 -5.11 -12.06
N GLY A 165 7.30 -6.40 -12.09
CA GLY A 165 8.67 -6.92 -12.22
C GLY A 165 9.62 -6.36 -11.15
N GLU A 166 10.75 -5.77 -11.56
CA GLU A 166 11.76 -5.17 -10.65
C GLU A 166 11.24 -4.03 -9.77
N ARG A 167 10.08 -3.45 -10.11
CA ARG A 167 9.42 -2.38 -9.36
C ARG A 167 8.65 -2.89 -8.13
N LEU A 168 8.65 -4.20 -7.88
CA LEU A 168 7.93 -4.83 -6.76
C LEU A 168 8.89 -5.23 -5.65
N LEU A 169 8.60 -4.78 -4.42
CA LEU A 169 9.18 -5.27 -3.17
C LEU A 169 8.09 -5.94 -2.35
N LEU A 170 8.28 -7.22 -2.06
CA LEU A 170 7.44 -8.02 -1.17
C LEU A 170 8.12 -8.14 0.19
N GLN A 171 7.38 -7.94 1.28
CA GLN A 171 7.84 -8.16 2.66
C GLN A 171 6.84 -9.10 3.35
N HIS A 172 7.28 -10.23 3.90
CA HIS A 172 6.37 -11.22 4.48
C HIS A 172 6.98 -11.94 5.67
N ALA A 173 6.20 -12.14 6.74
CA ALA A 173 6.59 -12.97 7.88
C ALA A 173 6.36 -14.45 7.56
N GLU A 174 7.34 -15.31 7.85
CA GLU A 174 7.18 -16.76 7.63
C GLU A 174 6.14 -17.40 8.56
N GLY A 175 5.92 -16.77 9.73
CA GLY A 175 4.89 -17.19 10.69
C GLY A 175 3.54 -16.51 10.51
N ASP A 176 3.24 -15.91 9.34
CA ASP A 176 1.96 -15.31 9.07
C ASP A 176 0.85 -16.34 8.97
N GLU A 177 -0.08 -16.34 9.95
CA GLU A 177 -1.20 -17.27 10.03
C GLU A 177 -2.44 -16.80 9.23
N SER A 178 -2.45 -15.52 8.81
CA SER A 178 -3.57 -14.92 8.10
C SER A 178 -3.42 -15.00 6.58
N VAL A 179 -2.21 -14.74 6.09
CA VAL A 179 -1.84 -14.83 4.68
C VAL A 179 -0.61 -15.74 4.55
N PRO A 180 -0.69 -16.87 3.86
CA PRO A 180 0.45 -17.77 3.72
C PRO A 180 1.61 -17.10 2.97
N ILE A 181 2.84 -17.24 3.45
CA ILE A 181 4.03 -16.73 2.74
C ILE A 181 4.20 -17.36 1.35
N ALA A 182 3.62 -18.53 1.12
CA ALA A 182 3.58 -19.17 -0.19
C ALA A 182 2.96 -18.26 -1.26
N ASP A 183 2.01 -17.40 -0.89
CA ASP A 183 1.39 -16.43 -1.78
C ASP A 183 2.43 -15.39 -2.25
N SER A 184 3.21 -14.81 -1.34
CA SER A 184 4.28 -13.88 -1.73
C SER A 184 5.41 -14.54 -2.52
N ARG A 185 5.73 -15.80 -2.25
CA ARG A 185 6.68 -16.56 -3.07
C ARG A 185 6.18 -16.74 -4.50
N ALA A 186 4.90 -17.09 -4.67
CA ALA A 186 4.29 -17.24 -5.98
C ALA A 186 4.17 -15.91 -6.76
N LEU A 187 3.97 -14.77 -6.07
CA LEU A 187 4.03 -13.43 -6.68
C LEU A 187 5.46 -13.09 -7.12
N HIS A 188 6.45 -13.41 -6.29
CA HIS A 188 7.86 -13.22 -6.60
C HIS A 188 8.29 -14.02 -7.83
N ASP A 189 7.89 -15.30 -7.90
CA ASP A 189 8.17 -16.19 -9.03
C ASP A 189 7.53 -15.67 -10.33
N ALA A 190 6.36 -15.05 -10.25
CA ALA A 190 5.66 -14.42 -11.39
C ALA A 190 6.24 -13.07 -11.81
N ALA A 191 7.08 -12.44 -10.97
CA ALA A 191 7.61 -11.10 -11.17
C ALA A 191 9.15 -11.11 -11.27
N PRO A 192 9.75 -11.42 -12.42
CA PRO A 192 11.21 -11.43 -12.60
C PRO A 192 11.84 -10.09 -12.21
N GLY A 193 12.90 -10.14 -11.39
CA GLY A 193 13.59 -8.95 -10.87
C GLY A 193 12.93 -8.31 -9.63
N SER A 194 11.76 -8.75 -9.20
CA SER A 194 11.17 -8.34 -7.92
C SER A 194 12.06 -8.74 -6.74
N ARG A 195 11.76 -8.20 -5.56
CA ARG A 195 12.46 -8.55 -4.32
C ARG A 195 11.48 -9.13 -3.32
N LEU A 196 11.83 -10.26 -2.72
CA LEU A 196 11.10 -10.82 -1.59
C LEU A 196 11.99 -10.81 -0.35
N VAL A 197 11.50 -10.18 0.71
CA VAL A 197 12.09 -10.23 2.07
C VAL A 197 11.21 -11.11 2.92
N ALA A 198 11.62 -12.36 3.09
CA ALA A 198 11.00 -13.29 4.02
C ALA A 198 11.62 -13.11 5.41
N VAL A 199 10.77 -12.85 6.41
CA VAL A 199 11.20 -12.61 7.79
C VAL A 199 10.95 -13.88 8.61
N PRO A 200 11.98 -14.50 9.16
CA PRO A 200 11.82 -15.70 9.99
C PRO A 200 10.89 -15.44 11.18
N GLY A 201 9.92 -16.32 11.41
CA GLY A 201 8.91 -16.16 12.46
C GLY A 201 7.97 -14.98 12.18
N GLY A 202 7.63 -14.24 13.25
CA GLY A 202 6.70 -13.10 13.15
C GLY A 202 5.24 -13.52 12.95
N HIS A 203 4.39 -12.53 12.72
CA HIS A 203 2.96 -12.72 12.46
C HIS A 203 2.47 -11.64 11.49
N HIS A 204 1.24 -11.71 11.02
CA HIS A 204 0.67 -10.85 9.98
C HIS A 204 0.93 -9.35 10.16
N ARG A 205 0.87 -8.84 11.39
CA ARG A 205 1.04 -7.41 11.68
C ARG A 205 2.48 -7.01 12.02
N SER A 206 3.37 -7.94 12.34
CA SER A 206 4.73 -7.63 12.81
C SER A 206 5.57 -6.94 11.73
N VAL A 207 5.47 -7.39 10.49
CA VAL A 207 6.24 -6.87 9.36
C VAL A 207 5.93 -5.40 9.06
N GLN A 208 4.66 -5.00 9.18
CA GLN A 208 4.24 -3.64 8.87
C GLN A 208 4.87 -2.60 9.79
N HIS A 209 5.11 -2.96 11.06
CA HIS A 209 5.59 -2.06 12.11
C HIS A 209 7.07 -2.28 12.48
N ASP A 210 7.76 -3.20 11.79
CA ASP A 210 9.19 -3.41 11.97
C ASP A 210 10.00 -2.25 11.38
N GLY A 211 10.85 -1.62 12.21
CA GLY A 211 11.57 -0.41 11.82
C GLY A 211 12.62 -0.64 10.73
N GLU A 212 13.25 -1.82 10.68
CA GLU A 212 14.24 -2.16 9.63
C GLU A 212 13.55 -2.38 8.29
N LEU A 213 12.41 -3.07 8.30
CA LEU A 213 11.60 -3.30 7.10
C LEU A 213 10.97 -2.01 6.59
N GLN A 214 10.52 -1.13 7.48
CA GLN A 214 10.06 0.21 7.10
C GLN A 214 11.19 1.02 6.45
N ALA A 215 12.39 1.02 7.04
CA ALA A 215 13.55 1.69 6.47
C ALA A 215 13.96 1.13 5.10
N LEU A 216 13.85 -0.19 4.91
CA LEU A 216 14.07 -0.83 3.61
C LEU A 216 13.02 -0.36 2.58
N ALA A 217 11.75 -0.35 2.95
CA ALA A 217 10.66 0.12 2.10
C ALA A 217 10.86 1.59 1.70
N VAL A 218 11.18 2.48 2.67
CA VAL A 218 11.45 3.89 2.43
C VAL A 218 12.60 4.06 1.42
N ARG A 219 13.72 3.34 1.61
CA ARG A 219 14.86 3.39 0.66
C ARG A 219 14.46 2.93 -0.75
N PHE A 220 13.69 1.84 -0.85
CA PHE A 220 13.23 1.30 -2.12
C PHE A 220 12.34 2.32 -2.87
N LEU A 221 11.34 2.87 -2.19
CA LEU A 221 10.41 3.87 -2.72
C LEU A 221 11.14 5.16 -3.12
N THR A 222 11.98 5.71 -2.22
CA THR A 222 12.73 6.94 -2.49
C THR A 222 13.65 6.79 -3.71
N ARG A 223 14.29 5.63 -3.87
CA ARG A 223 15.14 5.39 -5.04
C ARG A 223 14.35 5.38 -6.35
N ALA A 224 13.16 4.81 -6.36
CA ALA A 224 12.32 4.71 -7.55
C ALA A 224 11.72 6.06 -7.97
N LEU A 225 11.50 6.96 -7.00
CA LEU A 225 10.93 8.29 -7.23
C LEU A 225 11.97 9.35 -7.62
N ARG A 226 13.28 9.07 -7.44
CA ARG A 226 14.33 9.99 -7.89
C ARG A 226 14.35 10.10 -9.40
N PRO A 227 14.51 11.33 -9.96
CA PRO A 227 14.73 11.48 -11.39
C PRO A 227 15.91 10.58 -11.83
N ARG A 228 15.71 9.79 -12.87
CA ARG A 228 16.85 9.11 -13.50
C ARG A 228 17.77 10.20 -14.07
N PRO A 229 19.09 10.14 -13.81
CA PRO A 229 20.00 11.03 -14.52
C PRO A 229 19.78 10.84 -16.02
N ALA A 230 19.71 11.95 -16.76
CA ALA A 230 19.60 11.90 -18.21
C ALA A 230 20.74 11.00 -18.72
N ALA A 231 20.40 10.00 -19.54
CA ALA A 231 21.40 9.21 -20.22
C ALA A 231 22.20 10.18 -21.11
N GLY A 232 23.46 10.42 -20.73
CA GLY A 232 24.39 11.23 -21.50
C GLY A 232 24.83 10.51 -22.78
#